data_ccce3ae93e94a09cd28d808f547c3fc9
#
_entry.id   ccce3ae93e94a09cd28d808f547c3fc9
#
_cell.length_a   1.000
_cell.length_b   1.000
_cell.length_c   1.000
_cell.angle_alpha   90.00
_cell.angle_beta   90.00
_cell.angle_gamma   90.00
#
_symmetry.space_group_name_H-M   'P 1'
#
loop_
_entity.id
_entity.type
_entity.pdbx_description
1 polymer ?
#
loop_
_entity_poly.entity_id
_entity_poly.type
_entity_poly.pdbx_seq_one_letter_code
_entity_poly.pdbx_strand_id
1 'polypeptide(L)'
;MKFINTFTLRFLIAGLGLVLPSAESYASSQDEAMSYDTLIATWQPRHESIAHLNEAEKILTSSRYLTASGDERERVTRFTNRLRNNVDILNAGQKERLIILEARLLQGVHKFEQAKQHLSQITHYRSPAAQLLLADINIQQGNTAQAKHYCEQLVGQTSFLIAFTCMVNADFSEKKDAKLLEKLNAFETYTSAARPDEKQWFYEVLADMSLQLGNAEEAIRYLNQTAFNALPISALLVWAEAHFKLGEFDTITNTLAAAVSDISTVDDGLLLKWAKAERAQGITSSNVQSRLAKNMEIRVWREDSSHAAQVATYFLEVQPNYALALKFAKLNWEYAQTNNDKQLLERAQKAVDA
;
A
#
# COMPACT_ATOMS: atom_id res chain seq x y z
N MET A 1 0.19 -2.94 -5.44
CA MET A 1 1.61 -2.75 -5.13
C MET A 1 1.77 -1.48 -4.32
N LYS A 2 2.06 -1.56 -3.06
CA LYS A 2 2.23 -0.41 -2.16
C LYS A 2 3.66 -0.44 -1.64
N PHE A 3 4.48 0.53 -1.98
CA PHE A 3 5.90 0.63 -1.66
C PHE A 3 6.20 1.98 -1.05
N ILE A 4 7.15 2.17 -0.35
CA ILE A 4 8.39 1.68 0.24
C ILE A 4 8.70 2.49 1.45
N ASN A 5 9.44 1.91 2.30
CA ASN A 5 9.81 2.43 3.58
C ASN A 5 11.17 3.13 3.60
N THR A 6 11.18 4.18 4.29
CA THR A 6 12.19 4.95 5.01
C THR A 6 13.60 4.36 5.14
N PHE A 7 14.56 5.12 4.65
CA PHE A 7 15.92 5.14 5.15
C PHE A 7 15.94 5.76 6.56
N THR A 8 16.23 4.97 7.57
CA THR A 8 16.73 5.46 8.86
C THR A 8 18.18 5.01 8.99
N LEU A 9 19.10 5.94 8.70
CA LEU A 9 20.51 5.82 9.04
C LEU A 9 20.63 6.07 10.56
N ARG A 10 20.85 5.03 11.35
CA ARG A 10 21.19 5.16 12.78
C ARG A 10 22.69 5.37 12.91
N PHE A 11 23.11 6.60 13.24
CA PHE A 11 24.43 6.85 13.83
C PHE A 11 24.34 6.58 15.34
N LEU A 12 25.13 5.59 15.79
CA LEU A 12 25.48 5.42 17.20
C LEU A 12 26.50 6.50 17.57
N ILE A 13 26.15 7.41 18.47
CA ILE A 13 27.12 8.23 19.16
C ILE A 13 27.12 7.80 20.63
N ALA A 14 28.27 7.30 21.04
CA ALA A 14 28.56 6.92 22.43
C ALA A 14 28.58 8.15 23.32
N GLY A 15 27.89 8.08 24.47
CA GLY A 15 27.86 9.12 25.45
C GLY A 15 29.14 9.18 26.26
N LEU A 16 29.63 10.40 26.49
CA LEU A 16 30.52 10.73 27.59
C LEU A 16 29.74 11.60 28.58
N GLY A 17 29.59 11.09 29.78
CA GLY A 17 28.99 11.83 30.88
C GLY A 17 29.91 12.93 31.39
N LEU A 18 29.35 14.10 31.62
CA LEU A 18 29.95 15.15 32.43
C LEU A 18 28.96 15.56 33.53
N VAL A 19 29.36 15.27 34.73
CA VAL A 19 28.72 15.71 35.97
C VAL A 19 29.13 17.18 36.21
N LEU A 20 28.18 18.08 36.44
CA LEU A 20 28.41 19.41 36.96
C LEU A 20 27.51 19.68 38.17
N PRO A 21 28.00 20.46 39.13
CA PRO A 21 27.45 20.53 40.47
C PRO A 21 26.27 21.50 40.62
N SER A 22 25.46 21.21 41.63
CA SER A 22 24.36 22.01 42.16
C SER A 22 24.77 23.42 42.54
N ALA A 23 24.04 24.42 42.05
CA ALA A 23 24.04 25.77 42.60
C ALA A 23 22.66 26.03 43.23
N GLU A 24 22.66 26.12 44.55
CA GLU A 24 21.56 26.72 45.31
C GLU A 24 21.51 28.21 45.02
N SER A 25 20.35 28.75 44.66
CA SER A 25 20.14 30.19 44.67
C SER A 25 18.80 30.56 45.29
N TYR A 26 18.91 31.38 46.29
CA TYR A 26 17.95 32.11 47.10
C TYR A 26 16.67 32.54 46.39
N ALA A 27 15.55 32.23 47.02
CA ALA A 27 14.26 32.83 46.73
C ALA A 27 14.19 34.26 47.23
N SER A 28 13.98 35.20 46.35
CA SER A 28 13.52 36.56 46.66
C SER A 28 12.04 36.63 46.26
N SER A 29 11.19 36.77 47.28
CA SER A 29 9.77 37.04 47.12
C SER A 29 9.56 38.49 46.66
N GLN A 30 9.12 38.67 45.44
CA GLN A 30 8.37 39.85 45.00
C GLN A 30 7.06 39.39 44.35
N ASP A 31 5.96 39.67 45.02
CA ASP A 31 4.62 39.62 44.50
C ASP A 31 4.47 40.70 43.40
N GLU A 32 4.78 40.32 42.15
CA GLU A 32 4.31 41.07 41.00
C GLU A 32 3.01 40.43 40.50
N ALA A 33 1.93 41.20 40.60
CA ALA A 33 0.63 40.82 40.01
C ALA A 33 0.83 40.47 38.54
N MET A 34 0.67 39.20 38.17
CA MET A 34 0.69 38.77 36.79
C MET A 34 -0.43 39.42 35.99
N SER A 35 -0.05 40.26 35.03
CA SER A 35 -0.97 40.79 34.03
C SER A 35 -1.59 39.63 33.25
N TYR A 36 -2.89 39.64 33.07
CA TYR A 36 -3.65 38.62 32.32
C TYR A 36 -3.27 38.50 30.84
N ASP A 37 -2.37 39.37 30.35
CA ASP A 37 -1.87 39.35 28.96
C ASP A 37 -0.50 38.69 28.79
N THR A 38 0.02 38.03 29.81
CA THR A 38 1.31 37.33 29.69
C THR A 38 1.10 36.01 28.95
N LEU A 39 1.64 35.91 27.75
CA LEU A 39 1.62 34.70 26.92
C LEU A 39 2.40 33.59 27.65
N ILE A 40 1.71 32.63 28.25
CA ILE A 40 2.30 31.65 29.19
C ILE A 40 3.03 30.51 28.47
N ALA A 41 2.84 30.34 27.16
CA ALA A 41 3.56 29.35 26.39
C ALA A 41 3.81 29.79 24.94
N THR A 42 5.04 29.77 24.52
CA THR A 42 5.38 29.74 23.10
C THR A 42 5.42 28.30 22.66
N TRP A 43 4.40 27.87 21.95
CA TRP A 43 4.42 26.59 21.27
C TRP A 43 5.54 26.59 20.22
N GLN A 44 6.44 25.62 20.33
CA GLN A 44 7.44 25.38 19.27
C GLN A 44 6.90 24.31 18.30
N PRO A 45 6.31 24.72 17.16
CA PRO A 45 5.63 23.78 16.26
C PRO A 45 6.58 22.78 15.57
N ARG A 46 7.90 23.03 15.59
CA ARG A 46 8.88 22.22 14.85
C ARG A 46 8.97 20.77 15.32
N HIS A 47 8.92 20.50 16.63
CA HIS A 47 9.06 19.13 17.15
C HIS A 47 7.82 18.28 16.85
N GLU A 48 6.62 18.86 16.96
CA GLU A 48 5.37 18.17 16.66
C GLU A 48 5.25 17.81 15.18
N SER A 49 5.67 18.70 14.28
CA SER A 49 5.59 18.46 12.84
C SER A 49 6.42 17.26 12.39
N ILE A 50 7.62 17.10 12.94
CA ILE A 50 8.47 15.94 12.65
C ILE A 50 7.86 14.65 13.23
N ALA A 51 7.36 14.70 14.46
CA ALA A 51 6.69 13.58 15.11
C ALA A 51 5.45 13.13 14.32
N HIS A 52 4.62 14.07 13.84
CA HIS A 52 3.46 13.79 13.02
C HIS A 52 3.83 13.16 11.67
N LEU A 53 4.89 13.63 11.00
CA LEU A 53 5.36 13.06 9.75
C LEU A 53 5.83 11.61 9.93
N ASN A 54 6.65 11.35 10.96
CA ASN A 54 7.14 10.01 11.28
C ASN A 54 5.98 9.06 11.66
N GLU A 55 5.03 9.54 12.45
CA GLU A 55 3.87 8.74 12.85
C GLU A 55 2.96 8.45 11.66
N ALA A 56 2.70 9.43 10.78
CA ALA A 56 1.91 9.23 9.56
C ALA A 56 2.55 8.19 8.63
N GLU A 57 3.87 8.24 8.44
CA GLU A 57 4.59 7.22 7.65
C GLU A 57 4.53 5.84 8.30
N LYS A 58 4.69 5.77 9.62
CA LYS A 58 4.59 4.52 10.37
C LYS A 58 3.20 3.90 10.21
N ILE A 59 2.14 4.68 10.42
CA ILE A 59 0.76 4.24 10.25
C ILE A 59 0.51 3.77 8.80
N LEU A 60 0.91 4.56 7.79
CA LEU A 60 0.73 4.17 6.40
C LEU A 60 1.51 2.90 6.04
N THR A 61 2.63 2.64 6.71
CA THR A 61 3.38 1.40 6.55
C THR A 61 2.68 0.22 7.22
N SER A 62 2.19 0.40 8.46
CA SER A 62 1.46 -0.66 9.19
C SER A 62 0.12 -0.99 8.55
N SER A 63 -0.55 -0.02 7.92
CA SER A 63 -1.83 -0.23 7.22
C SER A 63 -1.76 -1.18 6.00
N ARG A 64 -0.57 -1.61 5.63
CA ARG A 64 -0.34 -2.59 4.57
C ARG A 64 -0.55 -4.03 5.02
N TYR A 65 -0.64 -4.29 6.31
CA TYR A 65 -0.69 -5.63 6.88
C TYR A 65 -2.09 -5.95 7.45
N LEU A 66 -2.34 -7.24 7.64
CA LEU A 66 -3.64 -7.75 8.09
C LEU A 66 -4.07 -7.21 9.47
N THR A 67 -3.10 -6.82 10.29
CA THR A 67 -3.32 -6.31 11.65
C THR A 67 -3.67 -4.83 11.72
N ALA A 68 -3.79 -4.16 10.58
CA ALA A 68 -4.09 -2.73 10.53
C ALA A 68 -5.51 -2.42 11.02
N SER A 69 -5.68 -1.28 11.72
CA SER A 69 -7.01 -0.79 12.12
C SER A 69 -7.68 0.02 10.99
N GLY A 70 -9.01 -0.05 10.91
CA GLY A 70 -9.77 0.58 9.83
C GLY A 70 -9.72 2.12 9.78
N ASP A 71 -9.30 2.79 10.87
CA ASP A 71 -9.22 4.26 10.97
C ASP A 71 -7.82 4.82 10.62
N GLU A 72 -6.86 3.98 10.29
CA GLU A 72 -5.47 4.38 10.05
C GLU A 72 -5.34 5.38 8.90
N ARG A 73 -6.05 5.18 7.81
CA ARG A 73 -6.05 6.12 6.68
C ARG A 73 -6.55 7.50 7.08
N GLU A 74 -7.63 7.57 7.88
CA GLU A 74 -8.17 8.83 8.35
C GLU A 74 -7.19 9.53 9.30
N ARG A 75 -6.51 8.78 10.17
CA ARG A 75 -5.45 9.31 11.04
C ARG A 75 -4.31 9.90 10.22
N VAL A 76 -3.81 9.19 9.20
CA VAL A 76 -2.77 9.71 8.30
C VAL A 76 -3.25 10.97 7.60
N THR A 77 -4.48 11.01 7.10
CA THR A 77 -5.06 12.20 6.46
C THR A 77 -5.12 13.39 7.42
N ARG A 78 -5.49 13.18 8.69
CA ARG A 78 -5.47 14.26 9.69
C ARG A 78 -4.05 14.78 9.95
N PHE A 79 -3.05 13.91 10.00
CA PHE A 79 -1.65 14.34 10.17
C PHE A 79 -1.14 15.11 8.95
N THR A 80 -1.40 14.62 7.73
CA THR A 80 -0.97 15.31 6.51
C THR A 80 -1.61 16.69 6.37
N ASN A 81 -2.89 16.84 6.70
CA ASN A 81 -3.58 18.15 6.69
C ASN A 81 -2.95 19.13 7.69
N ARG A 82 -2.61 18.69 8.90
CA ARG A 82 -1.90 19.54 9.88
C ARG A 82 -0.52 19.97 9.38
N LEU A 83 0.23 19.04 8.77
CA LEU A 83 1.54 19.32 8.19
C LEU A 83 1.44 20.28 7.01
N ARG A 84 0.42 20.13 6.17
CA ARG A 84 0.17 21.01 5.02
C ARG A 84 -0.12 22.45 5.48
N ASN A 85 -0.93 22.63 6.52
CA ASN A 85 -1.23 23.93 7.08
C ASN A 85 0.00 24.63 7.72
N ASN A 86 1.07 23.88 7.98
CA ASN A 86 2.32 24.36 8.56
C ASN A 86 3.53 24.07 7.66
N VAL A 87 3.34 24.00 6.36
CA VAL A 87 4.37 23.57 5.39
C VAL A 87 5.61 24.46 5.40
N ASP A 88 5.48 25.73 5.75
CA ASP A 88 6.58 26.70 5.75
C ASP A 88 7.64 26.40 6.79
N ILE A 89 7.28 25.72 7.89
CA ILE A 89 8.25 25.32 8.93
C ILE A 89 9.01 24.02 8.58
N LEU A 90 8.60 23.30 7.53
CA LEU A 90 9.25 22.08 7.09
C LEU A 90 10.48 22.40 6.24
N ASN A 91 11.57 21.67 6.47
CA ASN A 91 12.72 21.71 5.57
C ASN A 91 12.42 20.96 4.24
N ALA A 92 13.33 21.09 3.25
CA ALA A 92 13.14 20.50 1.91
C ALA A 92 12.87 18.99 1.95
N GLY A 93 13.63 18.22 2.73
CA GLY A 93 13.44 16.77 2.85
C GLY A 93 12.12 16.38 3.53
N GLN A 94 11.66 17.17 4.50
CA GLN A 94 10.36 16.96 5.15
C GLN A 94 9.20 17.30 4.21
N LYS A 95 9.32 18.35 3.39
CA LYS A 95 8.35 18.70 2.36
C LYS A 95 8.23 17.58 1.32
N GLU A 96 9.35 17.03 0.87
CA GLU A 96 9.35 15.89 -0.05
C GLU A 96 8.66 14.66 0.55
N ARG A 97 8.97 14.29 1.80
CA ARG A 97 8.29 13.19 2.51
C ARG A 97 6.79 13.41 2.62
N LEU A 98 6.35 14.64 2.94
CA LEU A 98 4.93 14.98 2.99
C LEU A 98 4.26 14.81 1.62
N ILE A 99 4.88 15.33 0.55
CA ILE A 99 4.38 15.16 -0.83
C ILE A 99 4.22 13.68 -1.20
N ILE A 100 5.22 12.84 -0.90
CA ILE A 100 5.17 11.40 -1.17
C ILE A 100 4.06 10.73 -0.36
N LEU A 101 3.88 11.13 0.90
CA LEU A 101 2.84 10.59 1.77
C LEU A 101 1.43 10.91 1.23
N GLU A 102 1.20 12.16 0.83
CA GLU A 102 -0.06 12.59 0.21
C GLU A 102 -0.32 11.90 -1.14
N ALA A 103 0.71 11.77 -1.96
CA ALA A 103 0.61 11.05 -3.23
C ALA A 103 0.25 9.56 -3.03
N ARG A 104 0.76 8.91 -1.98
CA ARG A 104 0.37 7.54 -1.62
C ARG A 104 -1.08 7.43 -1.14
N LEU A 105 -1.57 8.41 -0.38
CA LEU A 105 -2.98 8.46 0.01
C LEU A 105 -3.88 8.59 -1.22
N LEU A 106 -3.51 9.45 -2.17
CA LEU A 106 -4.23 9.64 -3.43
C LEU A 106 -4.18 8.39 -4.32
N GLN A 107 -3.01 7.77 -4.46
CA GLN A 107 -2.85 6.50 -5.17
C GLN A 107 -3.76 5.41 -4.59
N GLY A 108 -3.81 5.29 -3.27
CA GLY A 108 -4.63 4.29 -2.59
C GLY A 108 -6.15 4.48 -2.75
N VAL A 109 -6.61 5.59 -3.34
CA VAL A 109 -8.00 5.85 -3.75
C VAL A 109 -8.13 6.09 -5.25
N HIS A 110 -7.18 5.58 -6.04
CA HIS A 110 -7.11 5.64 -7.50
C HIS A 110 -7.15 7.06 -8.11
N LYS A 111 -6.82 8.09 -7.31
CA LYS A 111 -6.66 9.47 -7.80
C LYS A 111 -5.27 9.68 -8.40
N PHE A 112 -4.94 8.87 -9.41
CA PHE A 112 -3.60 8.78 -9.97
C PHE A 112 -3.08 10.10 -10.54
N GLU A 113 -3.91 10.86 -11.26
CA GLU A 113 -3.50 12.14 -11.82
C GLU A 113 -3.18 13.16 -10.72
N GLN A 114 -3.98 13.19 -9.65
CA GLN A 114 -3.69 14.05 -8.50
C GLN A 114 -2.42 13.60 -7.78
N ALA A 115 -2.18 12.30 -7.64
CA ALA A 115 -0.94 11.78 -7.07
C ALA A 115 0.29 12.19 -7.89
N LYS A 116 0.23 12.07 -9.22
CA LYS A 116 1.29 12.54 -10.14
C LYS A 116 1.51 14.06 -10.03
N GLN A 117 0.44 14.84 -9.94
CA GLN A 117 0.51 16.29 -9.76
C GLN A 117 1.18 16.64 -8.42
N HIS A 118 0.88 15.94 -7.32
CA HIS A 118 1.60 16.12 -6.06
C HIS A 118 3.09 15.82 -6.21
N LEU A 119 3.45 14.69 -6.82
CA LEU A 119 4.83 14.30 -7.03
C LEU A 119 5.61 15.25 -7.96
N SER A 120 4.94 15.95 -8.88
CA SER A 120 5.57 16.96 -9.74
C SER A 120 6.05 18.21 -8.99
N GLN A 121 5.57 18.46 -7.76
CA GLN A 121 6.03 19.53 -6.89
C GLN A 121 7.46 19.29 -6.34
N ILE A 122 7.99 18.08 -6.45
CA ILE A 122 9.36 17.77 -6.09
C ILE A 122 10.27 18.28 -7.21
N THR A 123 10.86 19.48 -7.01
CA THR A 123 11.64 20.20 -8.04
C THR A 123 13.09 19.77 -8.10
N HIS A 124 13.65 19.25 -7.00
CA HIS A 124 15.00 18.75 -6.91
C HIS A 124 15.01 17.23 -7.06
N TYR A 125 16.18 16.66 -7.18
CA TYR A 125 16.44 15.25 -7.40
C TYR A 125 15.38 14.33 -6.75
N ARG A 126 14.56 13.66 -7.57
CA ARG A 126 13.47 12.82 -7.07
C ARG A 126 14.04 11.62 -6.33
N SER A 127 13.59 11.43 -5.09
CA SER A 127 14.00 10.26 -4.30
C SER A 127 13.54 8.94 -4.96
N PRO A 128 14.25 7.83 -4.69
CA PRO A 128 13.82 6.51 -5.15
C PRO A 128 12.38 6.18 -4.79
N ALA A 129 11.89 6.65 -3.63
CA ALA A 129 10.50 6.45 -3.22
C ALA A 129 9.49 7.14 -4.16
N ALA A 130 9.80 8.37 -4.62
CA ALA A 130 8.96 9.09 -5.59
C ALA A 130 9.00 8.42 -6.97
N GLN A 131 10.18 7.97 -7.43
CA GLN A 131 10.33 7.27 -8.70
C GLN A 131 9.55 5.95 -8.71
N LEU A 132 9.68 5.14 -7.66
CA LEU A 132 8.92 3.89 -7.52
C LEU A 132 7.40 4.13 -7.48
N LEU A 133 6.95 5.16 -6.79
CA LEU A 133 5.53 5.50 -6.74
C LEU A 133 5.01 5.94 -8.12
N LEU A 134 5.80 6.73 -8.87
CA LEU A 134 5.47 7.11 -10.25
C LEU A 134 5.47 5.91 -11.19
N ALA A 135 6.42 4.98 -11.05
CA ALA A 135 6.44 3.75 -11.83
C ALA A 135 5.19 2.91 -11.55
N ASP A 136 4.84 2.70 -10.28
CA ASP A 136 3.67 1.92 -9.89
C ASP A 136 2.35 2.54 -10.39
N ILE A 137 2.17 3.86 -10.24
CA ILE A 137 1.00 4.57 -10.77
C ILE A 137 0.87 4.36 -12.29
N ASN A 138 1.99 4.46 -13.03
CA ASN A 138 1.96 4.29 -14.47
C ASN A 138 1.70 2.83 -14.89
N ILE A 139 2.16 1.82 -14.13
CA ILE A 139 1.78 0.42 -14.34
C ILE A 139 0.27 0.26 -14.16
N GLN A 140 -0.32 0.81 -13.10
CA GLN A 140 -1.75 0.71 -12.82
C GLN A 140 -2.60 1.40 -13.90
N GLN A 141 -2.07 2.44 -14.54
CA GLN A 141 -2.73 3.14 -15.65
C GLN A 141 -2.42 2.56 -17.05
N GLY A 142 -1.66 1.46 -17.14
CA GLY A 142 -1.27 0.86 -18.41
C GLY A 142 -0.19 1.65 -19.18
N ASN A 143 0.40 2.68 -18.59
CA ASN A 143 1.43 3.53 -19.18
C ASN A 143 2.83 2.89 -19.00
N THR A 144 3.05 1.71 -19.56
CA THR A 144 4.23 0.87 -19.29
C THR A 144 5.55 1.54 -19.71
N ALA A 145 5.57 2.25 -20.83
CA ALA A 145 6.75 3.00 -21.26
C ALA A 145 7.20 4.06 -20.23
N GLN A 146 6.23 4.79 -19.67
CA GLN A 146 6.51 5.80 -18.65
C GLN A 146 6.92 5.16 -17.31
N ALA A 147 6.30 4.03 -16.95
CA ALA A 147 6.69 3.24 -15.79
C ALA A 147 8.15 2.81 -15.87
N LYS A 148 8.54 2.27 -17.02
CA LYS A 148 9.91 1.84 -17.32
C LYS A 148 10.92 2.98 -17.20
N HIS A 149 10.60 4.15 -17.76
CA HIS A 149 11.44 5.35 -17.63
C HIS A 149 11.69 5.71 -16.16
N TYR A 150 10.68 5.63 -15.28
CA TYR A 150 10.88 5.88 -13.84
C TYR A 150 11.70 4.77 -13.16
N CYS A 151 11.55 3.50 -13.58
CA CYS A 151 12.37 2.41 -13.07
C CYS A 151 13.85 2.56 -13.48
N GLU A 152 14.13 3.02 -14.70
CA GLU A 152 15.50 3.27 -15.19
C GLU A 152 16.21 4.36 -14.35
N GLN A 153 15.47 5.36 -13.90
CA GLN A 153 16.02 6.42 -13.03
C GLN A 153 16.42 5.93 -11.63
N LEU A 154 16.02 4.73 -11.23
CA LEU A 154 16.44 4.13 -9.96
C LEU A 154 17.86 3.57 -10.00
N VAL A 155 18.42 3.34 -11.19
CA VAL A 155 19.76 2.77 -11.34
C VAL A 155 20.80 3.72 -10.74
N GLY A 156 21.58 3.18 -9.80
CA GLY A 156 22.57 3.96 -9.05
C GLY A 156 22.00 4.80 -7.88
N GLN A 157 20.68 4.85 -7.71
CA GLN A 157 20.03 5.57 -6.62
C GLN A 157 19.50 4.66 -5.51
N THR A 158 19.29 3.39 -5.83
CA THR A 158 18.83 2.36 -4.88
C THR A 158 19.60 1.06 -5.15
N SER A 159 19.25 -0.02 -4.44
CA SER A 159 19.84 -1.32 -4.71
C SER A 159 19.52 -1.78 -6.13
N PHE A 160 20.45 -2.50 -6.74
CA PHE A 160 20.25 -3.05 -8.08
C PHE A 160 19.02 -3.97 -8.12
N LEU A 161 18.78 -4.73 -7.05
CA LEU A 161 17.61 -5.60 -6.93
C LEU A 161 16.30 -4.83 -7.10
N ILE A 162 16.16 -3.67 -6.45
CA ILE A 162 14.98 -2.81 -6.55
C ILE A 162 14.82 -2.25 -7.97
N ALA A 163 15.87 -1.65 -8.52
CA ALA A 163 15.82 -1.05 -9.86
C ALA A 163 15.47 -2.11 -10.92
N PHE A 164 16.11 -3.28 -10.84
CA PHE A 164 15.90 -4.37 -11.77
C PHE A 164 14.49 -4.98 -11.64
N THR A 165 14.02 -5.22 -10.42
CA THR A 165 12.66 -5.70 -10.17
C THR A 165 11.61 -4.74 -10.73
N CYS A 166 11.81 -3.42 -10.55
CA CYS A 166 10.93 -2.39 -11.11
C CYS A 166 10.87 -2.49 -12.64
N MET A 167 12.01 -2.55 -13.31
CA MET A 167 12.09 -2.61 -14.79
C MET A 167 11.41 -3.88 -15.33
N VAL A 168 11.72 -5.03 -14.75
CA VAL A 168 11.11 -6.31 -15.19
C VAL A 168 9.61 -6.32 -14.94
N ASN A 169 9.13 -5.80 -13.82
CA ASN A 169 7.71 -5.70 -13.52
C ASN A 169 6.98 -4.76 -14.51
N ALA A 170 7.61 -3.65 -14.89
CA ALA A 170 7.07 -2.75 -15.92
C ALA A 170 7.01 -3.43 -17.30
N ASP A 171 8.06 -4.13 -17.71
CA ASP A 171 8.06 -4.93 -18.95
C ASP A 171 6.99 -6.02 -18.93
N PHE A 172 6.82 -6.72 -17.80
CA PHE A 172 5.84 -7.79 -17.65
C PHE A 172 4.40 -7.28 -17.66
N SER A 173 4.16 -6.08 -17.17
CA SER A 173 2.82 -5.48 -17.23
C SER A 173 2.36 -5.20 -18.66
N GLU A 174 3.29 -4.98 -19.58
CA GLU A 174 3.02 -4.84 -21.02
C GLU A 174 2.82 -6.20 -21.68
N LYS A 175 3.74 -7.14 -21.43
CA LYS A 175 3.76 -8.46 -22.07
C LYS A 175 3.98 -9.52 -21.00
N LYS A 176 2.98 -10.38 -20.79
CA LYS A 176 3.09 -11.51 -19.87
C LYS A 176 3.99 -12.60 -20.48
N ASP A 177 5.30 -12.31 -20.56
CA ASP A 177 6.31 -13.23 -21.12
C ASP A 177 6.99 -14.02 -19.99
N ALA A 178 6.94 -15.35 -20.08
CA ALA A 178 7.60 -16.25 -19.12
C ALA A 178 9.11 -16.00 -19.01
N LYS A 179 9.75 -15.55 -20.08
CA LYS A 179 11.18 -15.20 -20.07
C LYS A 179 11.51 -14.04 -19.11
N LEU A 180 10.55 -13.14 -18.86
CA LEU A 180 10.73 -12.07 -17.88
C LEU A 180 10.71 -12.62 -16.46
N LEU A 181 9.86 -13.61 -16.17
CA LEU A 181 9.88 -14.32 -14.90
C LEU A 181 11.22 -15.05 -14.69
N GLU A 182 11.68 -15.81 -15.69
CA GLU A 182 12.98 -16.50 -15.64
C GLU A 182 14.12 -15.49 -15.41
N LYS A 183 14.10 -14.38 -16.13
CA LYS A 183 15.07 -13.28 -15.99
C LYS A 183 15.09 -12.70 -14.59
N LEU A 184 13.92 -12.45 -13.98
CA LEU A 184 13.84 -11.93 -12.63
C LEU A 184 14.26 -12.99 -11.60
N ASN A 185 13.83 -14.23 -11.76
CA ASN A 185 14.19 -15.33 -10.87
C ASN A 185 15.71 -15.60 -10.83
N ALA A 186 16.43 -15.40 -11.92
CA ALA A 186 17.89 -15.54 -11.95
C ALA A 186 18.60 -14.60 -10.96
N PHE A 187 17.93 -13.56 -10.48
CA PHE A 187 18.45 -12.64 -9.46
C PHE A 187 18.11 -13.05 -8.01
N GLU A 188 17.48 -14.18 -7.78
CA GLU A 188 17.15 -14.68 -6.44
C GLU A 188 18.40 -14.79 -5.54
N THR A 189 19.55 -15.12 -6.10
CA THR A 189 20.84 -15.21 -5.37
C THR A 189 21.26 -13.89 -4.73
N TYR A 190 20.86 -12.75 -5.30
CA TYR A 190 21.18 -11.42 -4.76
C TYR A 190 20.33 -11.04 -3.55
N THR A 191 19.27 -11.79 -3.26
CA THR A 191 18.40 -11.53 -2.10
C THR A 191 19.09 -11.80 -0.76
N SER A 192 20.19 -12.55 -0.73
CA SER A 192 20.97 -12.82 0.47
C SER A 192 21.56 -11.57 1.11
N ALA A 193 21.92 -10.57 0.28
CA ALA A 193 22.49 -9.28 0.70
C ALA A 193 21.43 -8.16 0.75
N ALA A 194 20.17 -8.43 0.36
CA ALA A 194 19.12 -7.44 0.28
C ALA A 194 18.50 -7.18 1.66
N ARG A 195 17.96 -5.99 1.85
CA ARG A 195 17.18 -5.66 3.05
C ARG A 195 15.87 -6.47 3.07
N PRO A 196 15.30 -6.74 4.25
CA PRO A 196 14.08 -7.54 4.37
C PRO A 196 12.89 -7.01 3.53
N ASP A 197 12.73 -5.69 3.46
CA ASP A 197 11.67 -5.04 2.67
C ASP A 197 11.90 -5.17 1.16
N GLU A 198 13.15 -5.08 0.70
CA GLU A 198 13.52 -5.30 -0.70
C GLU A 198 13.30 -6.75 -1.12
N LYS A 199 13.74 -7.68 -0.28
CA LYS A 199 13.55 -9.12 -0.46
C LYS A 199 12.07 -9.49 -0.53
N GLN A 200 11.27 -8.96 0.39
CA GLN A 200 9.83 -9.19 0.42
C GLN A 200 9.16 -8.73 -0.88
N TRP A 201 9.48 -7.51 -1.34
CA TRP A 201 8.92 -7.01 -2.59
C TRP A 201 9.35 -7.81 -3.82
N PHE A 202 10.62 -8.21 -3.89
CA PHE A 202 11.13 -9.06 -4.97
C PHE A 202 10.31 -10.36 -5.08
N TYR A 203 10.08 -11.04 -3.96
CA TYR A 203 9.29 -12.28 -3.97
C TYR A 203 7.80 -12.03 -4.23
N GLU A 204 7.24 -10.91 -3.80
CA GLU A 204 5.87 -10.53 -4.13
C GLU A 204 5.69 -10.35 -5.64
N VAL A 205 6.64 -9.69 -6.32
CA VAL A 205 6.61 -9.53 -7.79
C VAL A 205 6.76 -10.87 -8.49
N LEU A 206 7.70 -11.73 -8.09
CA LEU A 206 7.84 -13.08 -8.65
C LEU A 206 6.56 -13.91 -8.48
N ALA A 207 5.94 -13.83 -7.32
CA ALA A 207 4.69 -14.55 -7.04
C ALA A 207 3.53 -14.05 -7.92
N ASP A 208 3.38 -12.75 -8.06
CA ASP A 208 2.33 -12.16 -8.91
C ASP A 208 2.56 -12.54 -10.39
N MET A 209 3.79 -12.42 -10.89
CA MET A 209 4.15 -12.83 -12.25
C MET A 209 3.86 -14.32 -12.48
N SER A 210 4.24 -15.19 -11.54
CA SER A 210 3.98 -16.64 -11.63
C SER A 210 2.48 -16.95 -11.68
N LEU A 211 1.71 -16.31 -10.79
CA LEU A 211 0.25 -16.48 -10.76
C LEU A 211 -0.41 -16.01 -12.07
N GLN A 212 0.05 -14.90 -12.64
CA GLN A 212 -0.46 -14.38 -13.92
C GLN A 212 -0.10 -15.27 -15.12
N LEU A 213 0.98 -16.05 -15.03
CA LEU A 213 1.37 -17.08 -16.00
C LEU A 213 0.67 -18.43 -15.77
N GLY A 214 -0.16 -18.56 -14.74
CA GLY A 214 -0.88 -19.77 -14.38
C GLY A 214 -0.15 -20.73 -13.44
N ASN A 215 1.03 -20.36 -12.92
CA ASN A 215 1.86 -21.19 -12.07
C ASN A 215 1.56 -20.89 -10.59
N ALA A 216 0.41 -21.37 -10.08
CA ALA A 216 -0.07 -21.08 -8.74
C ALA A 216 0.83 -21.64 -7.64
N GLU A 217 1.35 -22.86 -7.81
CA GLU A 217 2.29 -23.50 -6.86
C GLU A 217 3.57 -22.68 -6.73
N GLU A 218 4.09 -22.19 -7.84
CA GLU A 218 5.30 -21.39 -7.83
C GLU A 218 5.07 -20.02 -7.16
N ALA A 219 3.90 -19.42 -7.35
CA ALA A 219 3.50 -18.21 -6.64
C ALA A 219 3.51 -18.41 -5.11
N ILE A 220 2.96 -19.53 -4.63
CA ILE A 220 2.97 -19.89 -3.21
C ILE A 220 4.40 -20.11 -2.72
N ARG A 221 5.25 -20.77 -3.49
CA ARG A 221 6.66 -21.01 -3.15
C ARG A 221 7.41 -19.71 -2.89
N TYR A 222 7.21 -18.67 -3.72
CA TYR A 222 7.82 -17.36 -3.52
C TYR A 222 7.26 -16.66 -2.29
N LEU A 223 5.96 -16.71 -2.04
CA LEU A 223 5.35 -16.06 -0.87
C LEU A 223 5.78 -16.72 0.45
N ASN A 224 6.05 -18.02 0.44
CA ASN A 224 6.54 -18.77 1.61
C ASN A 224 7.98 -18.37 2.04
N GLN A 225 8.67 -17.49 1.29
CA GLN A 225 9.92 -16.88 1.73
C GLN A 225 9.70 -15.83 2.85
N THR A 226 8.46 -15.49 3.14
CA THR A 226 8.04 -14.57 4.20
C THR A 226 6.96 -15.22 5.05
N ALA A 227 7.04 -15.07 6.37
CA ALA A 227 6.01 -15.58 7.27
C ALA A 227 4.63 -14.94 6.93
N PHE A 228 3.55 -15.72 6.98
CA PHE A 228 2.20 -15.30 6.59
C PHE A 228 1.78 -13.94 7.21
N ASN A 229 1.98 -13.78 8.52
CA ASN A 229 1.61 -12.56 9.25
C ASN A 229 2.48 -11.34 8.90
N ALA A 230 3.59 -11.55 8.21
CA ALA A 230 4.45 -10.48 7.70
C ALA A 230 4.22 -10.18 6.21
N LEU A 231 3.30 -10.90 5.55
CA LEU A 231 2.90 -10.59 4.19
C LEU A 231 2.00 -9.35 4.15
N PRO A 232 2.23 -8.39 3.25
CA PRO A 232 1.30 -7.29 3.03
C PRO A 232 0.01 -7.79 2.37
N ILE A 233 -1.06 -7.01 2.47
CA ILE A 233 -2.38 -7.35 1.87
C ILE A 233 -2.25 -7.67 0.36
N SER A 234 -1.42 -6.93 -0.38
CA SER A 234 -1.15 -7.22 -1.80
C SER A 234 -0.65 -8.65 -2.03
N ALA A 235 0.31 -9.11 -1.22
CA ALA A 235 0.82 -10.46 -1.29
C ALA A 235 -0.20 -11.50 -0.80
N LEU A 236 -0.99 -11.18 0.24
CA LEU A 236 -2.08 -12.05 0.71
C LEU A 236 -3.18 -12.24 -0.35
N LEU A 237 -3.45 -11.24 -1.17
CA LEU A 237 -4.38 -11.35 -2.30
C LEU A 237 -3.85 -12.32 -3.38
N VAL A 238 -2.55 -12.28 -3.66
CA VAL A 238 -1.88 -13.24 -4.56
C VAL A 238 -1.90 -14.64 -3.96
N TRP A 239 -1.59 -14.78 -2.67
CA TRP A 239 -1.64 -16.04 -1.93
C TRP A 239 -3.04 -16.67 -1.98
N ALA A 240 -4.07 -15.90 -1.66
CA ALA A 240 -5.44 -16.40 -1.67
C ALA A 240 -5.91 -16.80 -3.09
N GLU A 241 -5.54 -16.03 -4.13
CA GLU A 241 -5.87 -16.38 -5.50
C GLU A 241 -5.12 -17.63 -5.98
N ALA A 242 -3.86 -17.81 -5.57
CA ALA A 242 -3.08 -19.01 -5.92
C ALA A 242 -3.71 -20.26 -5.32
N HIS A 243 -4.02 -20.27 -4.02
CA HIS A 243 -4.72 -21.37 -3.37
C HIS A 243 -6.13 -21.60 -3.96
N PHE A 244 -6.83 -20.53 -4.32
CA PHE A 244 -8.15 -20.65 -4.99
C PHE A 244 -8.03 -21.36 -6.34
N LYS A 245 -7.01 -21.05 -7.14
CA LYS A 245 -6.77 -21.72 -8.44
C LYS A 245 -6.40 -23.19 -8.31
N LEU A 246 -5.78 -23.56 -7.19
CA LEU A 246 -5.45 -24.96 -6.86
C LEU A 246 -6.64 -25.72 -6.27
N GLY A 247 -7.78 -25.07 -6.01
CA GLY A 247 -8.93 -25.69 -5.34
C GLY A 247 -8.74 -25.88 -3.82
N GLU A 248 -7.73 -25.26 -3.24
CA GLU A 248 -7.38 -25.40 -1.82
C GLU A 248 -8.18 -24.38 -0.96
N PHE A 249 -9.50 -24.43 -1.07
CA PHE A 249 -10.41 -23.48 -0.42
C PHE A 249 -10.34 -23.55 1.10
N ASP A 250 -10.15 -24.76 1.67
CA ASP A 250 -9.99 -24.97 3.12
C ASP A 250 -8.74 -24.26 3.66
N THR A 251 -7.66 -24.24 2.90
CA THR A 251 -6.44 -23.53 3.26
C THR A 251 -6.72 -22.04 3.41
N ILE A 252 -7.47 -21.44 2.49
CA ILE A 252 -7.83 -20.01 2.54
C ILE A 252 -8.67 -19.72 3.78
N THR A 253 -9.78 -20.45 3.95
CA THR A 253 -10.74 -20.18 5.01
C THR A 253 -10.15 -20.41 6.39
N ASN A 254 -9.43 -21.51 6.62
CA ASN A 254 -8.85 -21.84 7.92
C ASN A 254 -7.70 -20.91 8.29
N THR A 255 -6.82 -20.58 7.33
CA THR A 255 -5.69 -19.68 7.60
C THR A 255 -6.14 -18.28 7.93
N LEU A 256 -7.10 -17.75 7.17
CA LEU A 256 -7.64 -16.41 7.43
C LEU A 256 -8.44 -16.37 8.74
N ALA A 257 -9.23 -17.41 9.05
CA ALA A 257 -9.96 -17.49 10.31
C ALA A 257 -9.02 -17.54 11.53
N ALA A 258 -7.85 -18.20 11.41
CA ALA A 258 -6.86 -18.23 12.48
C ALA A 258 -6.08 -16.92 12.64
N ALA A 259 -5.86 -16.19 11.53
CA ALA A 259 -5.05 -14.96 11.53
C ALA A 259 -5.85 -13.68 11.85
N VAL A 260 -7.17 -13.68 11.62
CA VAL A 260 -8.05 -12.52 11.77
C VAL A 260 -8.79 -12.56 13.10
N SER A 261 -8.50 -11.61 13.98
CA SER A 261 -9.22 -11.47 15.26
C SER A 261 -10.52 -10.68 15.15
N ASP A 262 -10.58 -9.69 14.24
CA ASP A 262 -11.74 -8.84 13.98
C ASP A 262 -12.00 -8.71 12.49
N ILE A 263 -13.05 -9.35 12.01
CA ILE A 263 -13.43 -9.33 10.59
C ILE A 263 -13.80 -7.92 10.08
N SER A 264 -14.17 -7.02 11.00
CA SER A 264 -14.56 -5.65 10.62
C SER A 264 -13.39 -4.81 10.10
N THR A 265 -12.15 -5.22 10.38
CA THR A 265 -10.93 -4.52 9.97
C THR A 265 -10.29 -5.10 8.70
N VAL A 266 -10.80 -6.23 8.20
CA VAL A 266 -10.23 -6.91 7.04
C VAL A 266 -10.48 -6.12 5.76
N ASP A 267 -9.44 -6.05 4.91
CA ASP A 267 -9.52 -5.43 3.58
C ASP A 267 -10.60 -6.08 2.71
N ASP A 268 -11.36 -5.27 1.94
CA ASP A 268 -12.46 -5.76 1.11
C ASP A 268 -12.03 -6.77 0.04
N GLY A 269 -10.82 -6.62 -0.53
CA GLY A 269 -10.28 -7.57 -1.49
C GLY A 269 -10.00 -8.93 -0.86
N LEU A 270 -9.50 -8.95 0.38
CA LEU A 270 -9.25 -10.18 1.10
C LEU A 270 -10.54 -10.83 1.59
N LEU A 271 -11.51 -10.03 2.07
CA LEU A 271 -12.87 -10.52 2.37
C LEU A 271 -13.52 -11.16 1.14
N LEU A 272 -13.34 -10.58 -0.04
CA LEU A 272 -13.85 -11.12 -1.29
C LEU A 272 -13.22 -12.48 -1.62
N LYS A 273 -11.90 -12.64 -1.47
CA LYS A 273 -11.22 -13.93 -1.67
C LYS A 273 -11.71 -14.98 -0.68
N TRP A 274 -11.87 -14.60 0.58
CA TRP A 274 -12.41 -15.48 1.64
C TRP A 274 -13.85 -15.92 1.32
N ALA A 275 -14.73 -14.99 1.02
CA ALA A 275 -16.12 -15.31 0.67
C ALA A 275 -16.25 -16.20 -0.57
N LYS A 276 -15.39 -15.99 -1.59
CA LYS A 276 -15.31 -16.87 -2.75
C LYS A 276 -14.92 -18.30 -2.38
N ALA A 277 -13.91 -18.45 -1.50
CA ALA A 277 -13.49 -19.77 -1.02
C ALA A 277 -14.61 -20.47 -0.22
N GLU A 278 -15.30 -19.74 0.68
CA GLU A 278 -16.47 -20.27 1.41
C GLU A 278 -17.57 -20.76 0.44
N ARG A 279 -17.88 -19.97 -0.58
CA ARG A 279 -18.89 -20.37 -1.58
C ARG A 279 -18.48 -21.61 -2.36
N ALA A 280 -17.21 -21.75 -2.71
CA ALA A 280 -16.69 -22.94 -3.38
C ALA A 280 -16.80 -24.21 -2.50
N GLN A 281 -16.80 -24.04 -1.18
CA GLN A 281 -17.07 -25.08 -0.19
C GLN A 281 -18.58 -25.32 0.04
N GLY A 282 -19.46 -24.59 -0.64
CA GLY A 282 -20.91 -24.68 -0.42
C GLY A 282 -21.43 -23.86 0.77
N ILE A 283 -20.59 -23.06 1.42
CA ILE A 283 -21.01 -22.18 2.51
C ILE A 283 -21.61 -20.90 1.89
N THR A 284 -22.92 -20.71 2.07
CA THR A 284 -23.67 -19.60 1.48
C THR A 284 -24.04 -18.51 2.49
N SER A 285 -23.81 -18.75 3.79
CA SER A 285 -24.10 -17.81 4.86
C SER A 285 -23.02 -17.89 5.93
N SER A 286 -22.30 -16.77 6.15
CA SER A 286 -21.28 -16.62 7.17
C SER A 286 -21.14 -15.16 7.59
N ASN A 287 -20.40 -14.92 8.66
CA ASN A 287 -20.04 -13.55 9.07
C ASN A 287 -19.19 -12.86 7.99
N VAL A 288 -18.34 -13.59 7.28
CA VAL A 288 -17.51 -13.08 6.17
C VAL A 288 -18.40 -12.56 5.05
N GLN A 289 -19.34 -13.38 4.59
CA GLN A 289 -20.25 -13.02 3.50
C GLN A 289 -21.17 -11.86 3.90
N SER A 290 -21.71 -11.87 5.14
CA SER A 290 -22.53 -10.79 5.65
C SER A 290 -21.77 -9.47 5.75
N ARG A 291 -20.50 -9.50 6.22
CA ARG A 291 -19.65 -8.33 6.29
C ARG A 291 -19.31 -7.80 4.89
N LEU A 292 -18.93 -8.68 3.97
CA LEU A 292 -18.62 -8.31 2.59
C LEU A 292 -19.85 -7.68 1.92
N ALA A 293 -21.03 -8.28 2.02
CA ALA A 293 -22.26 -7.74 1.44
C ALA A 293 -22.53 -6.31 1.91
N LYS A 294 -22.45 -6.07 3.23
CA LYS A 294 -22.62 -4.73 3.80
C LYS A 294 -21.60 -3.73 3.28
N ASN A 295 -20.32 -4.14 3.15
CA ASN A 295 -19.29 -3.27 2.60
C ASN A 295 -19.60 -2.94 1.13
N MET A 296 -19.97 -3.92 0.31
CA MET A 296 -20.30 -3.72 -1.11
C MET A 296 -21.52 -2.83 -1.30
N GLU A 297 -22.56 -2.95 -0.49
CA GLU A 297 -23.71 -2.02 -0.49
C GLU A 297 -23.28 -0.57 -0.25
N ILE A 298 -22.39 -0.33 0.73
CA ILE A 298 -21.84 1.00 1.01
C ILE A 298 -21.02 1.51 -0.18
N ARG A 299 -20.21 0.65 -0.82
CA ARG A 299 -19.41 1.02 -2.00
C ARG A 299 -20.30 1.39 -3.19
N VAL A 300 -21.37 0.63 -3.41
CA VAL A 300 -22.36 0.92 -4.46
C VAL A 300 -23.04 2.26 -4.20
N TRP A 301 -23.50 2.50 -2.96
CA TRP A 301 -24.15 3.75 -2.58
C TRP A 301 -23.26 4.98 -2.75
N ARG A 302 -21.94 4.83 -2.50
CA ARG A 302 -20.95 5.91 -2.64
C ARG A 302 -20.40 6.06 -4.04
N GLU A 303 -20.75 5.18 -4.97
CA GLU A 303 -20.09 5.07 -6.29
C GLU A 303 -18.56 5.06 -6.18
N ASP A 304 -18.05 4.25 -5.24
CA ASP A 304 -16.66 4.23 -4.82
C ASP A 304 -15.73 3.69 -5.91
N SER A 305 -15.05 4.57 -6.63
CA SER A 305 -14.09 4.20 -7.68
C SER A 305 -12.86 3.44 -7.16
N SER A 306 -12.46 3.67 -5.91
CA SER A 306 -11.27 3.02 -5.33
C SER A 306 -11.46 1.52 -5.03
N HIS A 307 -12.71 1.06 -4.99
CA HIS A 307 -13.08 -0.34 -4.77
C HIS A 307 -13.91 -0.91 -5.93
N ALA A 308 -13.93 -0.24 -7.07
CA ALA A 308 -14.80 -0.60 -8.19
C ALA A 308 -14.51 -2.01 -8.73
N ALA A 309 -13.24 -2.44 -8.76
CA ALA A 309 -12.88 -3.80 -9.16
C ALA A 309 -13.44 -4.86 -8.21
N GLN A 310 -13.38 -4.62 -6.88
CA GLN A 310 -13.94 -5.52 -5.88
C GLN A 310 -15.47 -5.60 -5.99
N VAL A 311 -16.16 -4.46 -6.18
CA VAL A 311 -17.60 -4.41 -6.37
C VAL A 311 -18.01 -5.16 -7.64
N ALA A 312 -17.31 -4.93 -8.76
CA ALA A 312 -17.58 -5.64 -10.01
C ALA A 312 -17.41 -7.15 -9.86
N THR A 313 -16.32 -7.59 -9.23
CA THR A 313 -16.05 -9.02 -8.99
C THR A 313 -17.06 -9.65 -8.04
N TYR A 314 -17.49 -8.93 -7.00
CA TYR A 314 -18.53 -9.38 -6.07
C TYR A 314 -19.85 -9.67 -6.79
N PHE A 315 -20.30 -8.75 -7.66
CA PHE A 315 -21.54 -8.94 -8.42
C PHE A 315 -21.40 -9.88 -9.61
N LEU A 316 -20.19 -10.25 -10.01
CA LEU A 316 -19.97 -11.33 -10.98
C LEU A 316 -19.97 -12.72 -10.31
N GLU A 317 -19.37 -12.86 -9.13
CA GLU A 317 -18.93 -14.17 -8.62
C GLU A 317 -19.53 -14.56 -7.28
N VAL A 318 -19.99 -13.59 -6.47
CA VAL A 318 -20.52 -13.86 -5.11
C VAL A 318 -22.04 -13.65 -5.06
N GLN A 319 -22.53 -12.51 -5.49
CA GLN A 319 -23.96 -12.20 -5.54
C GLN A 319 -24.32 -11.67 -6.93
N PRO A 320 -24.68 -12.54 -7.88
CA PRO A 320 -24.83 -12.13 -9.26
C PRO A 320 -25.81 -10.97 -9.47
N ASN A 321 -25.28 -9.87 -10.01
CA ASN A 321 -25.98 -8.73 -10.56
C ASN A 321 -25.12 -8.13 -11.69
N TYR A 322 -25.31 -8.65 -12.88
CA TYR A 322 -24.42 -8.35 -14.00
C TYR A 322 -24.48 -6.89 -14.47
N ALA A 323 -25.61 -6.21 -14.27
CA ALA A 323 -25.73 -4.78 -14.56
C ALA A 323 -24.83 -3.93 -13.62
N LEU A 324 -24.85 -4.21 -12.32
CA LEU A 324 -23.95 -3.57 -11.36
C LEU A 324 -22.49 -3.97 -11.62
N ALA A 325 -22.23 -5.24 -11.90
CA ALA A 325 -20.89 -5.71 -12.24
C ALA A 325 -20.30 -4.93 -13.42
N LEU A 326 -21.06 -4.76 -14.50
CA LEU A 326 -20.62 -3.99 -15.67
C LEU A 326 -20.45 -2.50 -15.37
N LYS A 327 -21.39 -1.90 -14.62
CA LYS A 327 -21.26 -0.49 -14.18
C LYS A 327 -19.92 -0.25 -13.47
N PHE A 328 -19.61 -1.08 -12.47
CA PHE A 328 -18.40 -0.91 -11.68
C PHE A 328 -17.13 -1.37 -12.40
N ALA A 329 -17.19 -2.35 -13.31
CA ALA A 329 -16.05 -2.69 -14.16
C ALA A 329 -15.68 -1.54 -15.12
N LYS A 330 -16.68 -0.83 -15.67
CA LYS A 330 -16.45 0.40 -16.46
C LYS A 330 -15.85 1.51 -15.60
N LEU A 331 -16.39 1.75 -14.42
CA LEU A 331 -15.85 2.73 -13.47
C LEU A 331 -14.40 2.43 -13.09
N ASN A 332 -14.06 1.15 -12.85
CA ASN A 332 -12.69 0.75 -12.59
C ASN A 332 -11.77 1.06 -13.77
N TRP A 333 -12.22 0.76 -15.00
CA TRP A 333 -11.45 0.95 -16.23
C TRP A 333 -11.10 2.43 -16.51
N GLU A 334 -11.88 3.37 -16.00
CA GLU A 334 -11.58 4.80 -16.12
C GLU A 334 -10.29 5.19 -15.38
N TYR A 335 -9.90 4.45 -14.33
CA TYR A 335 -8.78 4.79 -13.47
C TYR A 335 -7.63 3.77 -13.54
N ALA A 336 -7.94 2.48 -13.61
CA ALA A 336 -6.98 1.39 -13.61
C ALA A 336 -7.11 0.57 -14.91
N GLN A 337 -6.01 0.46 -15.66
CA GLN A 337 -6.00 -0.11 -17.01
C GLN A 337 -4.96 -1.22 -17.15
N THR A 338 -4.85 -2.08 -16.14
CA THR A 338 -4.03 -3.29 -16.23
C THR A 338 -4.71 -4.35 -17.10
N ASN A 339 -3.96 -5.39 -17.47
CA ASN A 339 -4.55 -6.55 -18.17
C ASN A 339 -5.66 -7.23 -17.34
N ASN A 340 -5.56 -7.24 -16.02
CA ASN A 340 -6.57 -7.81 -15.14
C ASN A 340 -7.85 -6.98 -15.15
N ASP A 341 -7.72 -5.63 -15.17
CA ASP A 341 -8.87 -4.72 -15.26
C ASP A 341 -9.59 -4.87 -16.60
N LYS A 342 -8.84 -5.05 -17.70
CA LYS A 342 -9.39 -5.33 -19.01
C LYS A 342 -10.20 -6.63 -19.01
N GLN A 343 -9.63 -7.71 -18.46
CA GLN A 343 -10.31 -8.99 -18.35
C GLN A 343 -11.57 -8.91 -17.48
N LEU A 344 -11.54 -8.14 -16.40
CA LEU A 344 -12.71 -7.89 -15.54
C LEU A 344 -13.83 -7.21 -16.35
N LEU A 345 -13.51 -6.17 -17.11
CA LEU A 345 -14.46 -5.45 -17.95
C LEU A 345 -15.06 -6.38 -19.04
N GLU A 346 -14.22 -7.16 -19.74
CA GLU A 346 -14.66 -8.10 -20.76
C GLU A 346 -15.59 -9.19 -20.19
N ARG A 347 -15.26 -9.73 -19.00
CA ARG A 347 -16.10 -10.71 -18.30
C ARG A 347 -17.43 -10.12 -17.88
N ALA A 348 -17.44 -8.90 -17.36
CA ALA A 348 -18.66 -8.22 -16.96
C ALA A 348 -19.57 -7.90 -18.17
N GLN A 349 -19.00 -7.49 -19.28
CA GLN A 349 -19.74 -7.28 -20.52
C GLN A 349 -20.36 -8.59 -21.02
N LYS A 350 -19.57 -9.66 -21.11
CA LYS A 350 -20.05 -10.97 -21.54
C LYS A 350 -21.19 -11.51 -20.65
N ALA A 351 -21.14 -11.25 -19.34
CA ALA A 351 -22.17 -11.71 -18.41
C ALA A 351 -23.51 -10.97 -18.58
N VAL A 352 -23.50 -9.73 -19.07
CA VAL A 352 -24.74 -8.98 -19.41
C VAL A 352 -25.31 -9.44 -20.72
N ASP A 353 -24.47 -9.82 -21.69
CA ASP A 353 -24.87 -10.22 -23.05
C ASP A 353 -25.35 -11.68 -23.13
N ALA A 354 -25.13 -12.48 -22.07
CA ALA A 354 -25.52 -13.90 -21.97
C ALA A 354 -26.93 -14.10 -21.42
#